data_0c7e9b5eb6ed646ca2670ea7f82867f3
#
_entry.id   0c7e9b5eb6ed646ca2670ea7f82867f3
#
_cell.length_a   1.000
_cell.length_b   1.000
_cell.length_c   1.000
_cell.angle_alpha   90.00
_cell.angle_beta   90.00
_cell.angle_gamma   90.00
#
_symmetry.space_group_name_H-M   'P 1'
#
loop_
_entity.id
_entity.type
_entity.pdbx_description
1 polymer ?
#
loop_
_entity_poly.entity_id
_entity_poly.type
_entity_poly.pdbx_seq_one_letter_code
_entity_poly.pdbx_strand_id
1 'polypeptide(L)'
;MADVTSGTANRSGWTIGLWVAQAVLAAFYSFAGFAKLSKPMAELAAMGMNYAVDYPELLTRFIGTMEVLGALGLLLPAFTRILPRQTPLAALGFSVLQVLAIGLHAMRGETGQTLPINLVLLALSLFVVWGRMSKAPIAPR
;
A
#
# COMPACT_ATOMS: atom_id res chain seq x y z
N MET A 1 18.05 -27.41 -24.43
CA MET A 1 17.17 -26.30 -24.78
C MET A 1 16.48 -25.80 -23.53
N ALA A 2 16.73 -24.57 -23.15
CA ALA A 2 16.05 -24.01 -21.96
C ALA A 2 14.54 -23.97 -22.23
N ASP A 3 13.76 -24.43 -21.27
CA ASP A 3 12.32 -24.47 -21.37
C ASP A 3 11.74 -23.04 -21.30
N VAL A 4 11.57 -22.44 -22.48
CA VAL A 4 11.03 -21.08 -22.61
C VAL A 4 9.59 -21.00 -22.11
N THR A 5 8.87 -22.13 -22.09
CA THR A 5 7.47 -22.17 -21.67
C THR A 5 7.33 -22.06 -20.14
N SER A 6 8.25 -22.66 -19.38
CA SER A 6 8.22 -22.55 -17.91
C SER A 6 8.48 -21.11 -17.43
N GLY A 7 9.38 -20.40 -18.13
CA GLY A 7 9.69 -19.00 -17.80
C GLY A 7 8.50 -18.05 -18.01
N THR A 8 7.76 -18.25 -19.11
CA THR A 8 6.59 -17.40 -19.41
C THR A 8 5.42 -17.71 -18.47
N ALA A 9 5.15 -18.98 -18.17
CA ALA A 9 4.11 -19.38 -17.23
C ALA A 9 4.38 -18.83 -15.82
N ASN A 10 5.65 -18.89 -15.36
CA ASN A 10 6.05 -18.36 -14.07
C ASN A 10 5.89 -16.83 -14.00
N ARG A 11 6.26 -16.13 -15.07
CA ARG A 11 6.05 -14.67 -15.17
C ARG A 11 4.57 -14.30 -15.10
N SER A 12 3.67 -15.05 -15.75
CA SER A 12 2.23 -14.82 -15.68
C SER A 12 1.69 -14.98 -14.26
N GLY A 13 2.13 -16.01 -13.51
CA GLY A 13 1.75 -16.22 -12.13
C GLY A 13 2.17 -15.06 -11.24
N TRP A 14 3.41 -14.60 -11.37
CA TRP A 14 3.91 -13.43 -10.63
C TRP A 14 3.14 -12.15 -10.98
N THR A 15 2.88 -11.93 -12.27
CA THR A 15 2.13 -10.76 -12.74
C THR A 15 0.72 -10.73 -12.15
N ILE A 16 0.00 -11.86 -12.18
CA ILE A 16 -1.36 -11.96 -11.61
C ILE A 16 -1.33 -11.69 -10.11
N GLY A 17 -0.43 -12.34 -9.37
CA GLY A 17 -0.32 -12.15 -7.93
C GLY A 17 0.01 -10.70 -7.56
N LEU A 18 0.89 -10.07 -8.30
CA LEU A 18 1.27 -8.66 -8.08
C LEU A 18 0.12 -7.70 -8.38
N TRP A 19 -0.64 -7.94 -9.46
CA TRP A 19 -1.83 -7.14 -9.75
C TRP A 19 -2.90 -7.28 -8.69
N VAL A 20 -3.12 -8.51 -8.17
CA VAL A 20 -4.05 -8.73 -7.06
C VAL A 20 -3.60 -7.96 -5.82
N ALA A 21 -2.33 -8.05 -5.46
CA ALA A 21 -1.77 -7.32 -4.31
C ALA A 21 -1.90 -5.80 -4.50
N GLN A 22 -1.58 -5.28 -5.69
CA GLN A 22 -1.72 -3.86 -6.00
C GLN A 22 -3.18 -3.41 -5.92
N ALA A 23 -4.13 -4.20 -6.42
CA ALA A 23 -5.54 -3.88 -6.36
C ALA A 23 -6.06 -3.85 -4.92
N VAL A 24 -5.68 -4.82 -4.09
CA VAL A 24 -6.07 -4.88 -2.67
C VAL A 24 -5.51 -3.68 -1.92
N LEU A 25 -4.22 -3.38 -2.09
CA LEU A 25 -3.59 -2.23 -1.44
C LEU A 25 -4.22 -0.91 -1.89
N ALA A 26 -4.44 -0.74 -3.20
CA ALA A 26 -5.02 0.48 -3.74
C ALA A 26 -6.45 0.68 -3.25
N ALA A 27 -7.26 -0.37 -3.18
CA ALA A 27 -8.62 -0.29 -2.66
C ALA A 27 -8.62 0.10 -1.18
N PHE A 28 -7.78 -0.55 -0.37
CA PHE A 28 -7.68 -0.27 1.05
C PHE A 28 -7.23 1.18 1.31
N TYR A 29 -6.14 1.60 0.70
CA TYR A 29 -5.57 2.93 0.93
C TYR A 29 -6.40 4.04 0.29
N SER A 30 -7.09 3.79 -0.81
CA SER A 30 -8.03 4.75 -1.39
C SER A 30 -9.19 5.00 -0.43
N PHE A 31 -9.75 3.95 0.14
CA PHE A 31 -10.83 4.06 1.13
C PHE A 31 -10.33 4.77 2.40
N ALA A 32 -9.23 4.30 2.98
CA ALA A 32 -8.68 4.86 4.21
C ALA A 32 -8.22 6.31 4.01
N GLY A 33 -7.56 6.60 2.90
CA GLY A 33 -7.09 7.95 2.59
C GLY A 33 -8.23 8.91 2.32
N PHE A 34 -9.24 8.49 1.55
CA PHE A 34 -10.42 9.31 1.30
C PHE A 34 -11.18 9.61 2.61
N ALA A 35 -11.33 8.62 3.49
CA ALA A 35 -11.93 8.83 4.80
C ALA A 35 -11.17 9.87 5.60
N LYS A 36 -9.83 9.78 5.65
CA LYS A 36 -8.98 10.74 6.37
C LYS A 36 -9.02 12.15 5.78
N LEU A 37 -9.36 12.29 4.51
CA LEU A 37 -9.49 13.61 3.86
C LEU A 37 -10.86 14.21 3.99
N SER A 38 -11.92 13.39 4.13
CA SER A 38 -13.31 13.85 4.03
C SER A 38 -14.09 13.83 5.35
N LYS A 39 -13.72 12.95 6.30
CA LYS A 39 -14.48 12.76 7.53
C LYS A 39 -13.95 13.63 8.68
N PRO A 40 -14.84 14.03 9.62
CA PRO A 40 -14.42 14.64 10.88
C PRO A 40 -13.55 13.68 11.71
N MET A 41 -12.66 14.23 12.53
CA MET A 41 -11.76 13.43 13.36
C MET A 41 -12.51 12.49 14.31
N ALA A 42 -13.64 12.93 14.85
CA ALA A 42 -14.46 12.10 15.74
C ALA A 42 -15.03 10.86 15.01
N GLU A 43 -15.43 11.00 13.75
CA GLU A 43 -15.90 9.86 12.95
C GLU A 43 -14.78 8.89 12.64
N LEU A 44 -13.57 9.38 12.36
CA LEU A 44 -12.40 8.55 12.15
C LEU A 44 -12.06 7.73 13.40
N ALA A 45 -12.15 8.36 14.58
CA ALA A 45 -11.96 7.67 15.83
C ALA A 45 -13.01 6.57 16.03
N ALA A 46 -14.28 6.84 15.69
CA ALA A 46 -15.36 5.84 15.76
C ALA A 46 -15.13 4.66 14.79
N MET A 47 -14.41 4.88 13.70
CA MET A 47 -13.99 3.84 12.75
C MET A 47 -12.77 3.05 13.20
N GLY A 48 -12.21 3.33 14.37
CA GLY A 48 -11.04 2.66 14.92
C GLY A 48 -9.73 3.44 14.76
N MET A 49 -9.77 4.62 14.14
CA MET A 49 -8.58 5.48 13.98
C MET A 49 -8.47 6.46 15.15
N ASN A 50 -8.30 5.91 16.36
CA ASN A 50 -8.34 6.68 17.61
C ASN A 50 -7.29 7.80 17.65
N TYR A 51 -6.17 7.63 16.99
CA TYR A 51 -5.12 8.65 16.93
C TYR A 51 -5.62 9.97 16.30
N ALA A 52 -6.68 9.93 15.50
CA ALA A 52 -7.19 11.12 14.81
C ALA A 52 -7.62 12.22 15.76
N VAL A 53 -8.13 11.86 16.96
CA VAL A 53 -8.54 12.84 17.97
C VAL A 53 -7.41 13.20 18.95
N ASP A 54 -6.34 12.43 19.00
CA ASP A 54 -5.24 12.61 19.94
C ASP A 54 -4.07 13.40 19.36
N TYR A 55 -3.96 13.44 18.04
CA TYR A 55 -2.91 14.17 17.32
C TYR A 55 -3.48 15.32 16.50
N PRO A 56 -2.65 16.27 16.05
CA PRO A 56 -3.15 17.38 15.23
C PRO A 56 -3.84 16.88 13.96
N GLU A 57 -4.95 17.51 13.61
CA GLU A 57 -5.73 17.18 12.41
C GLU A 57 -4.87 17.17 11.14
N LEU A 58 -3.91 18.09 11.04
CA LEU A 58 -3.00 18.18 9.90
C LEU A 58 -2.25 16.87 9.65
N LEU A 59 -1.85 16.17 10.71
CA LEU A 59 -1.16 14.87 10.58
C LEU A 59 -2.06 13.84 9.90
N THR A 60 -3.32 13.73 10.34
CA THR A 60 -4.28 12.79 9.76
C THR A 60 -4.57 13.13 8.30
N ARG A 61 -4.75 14.40 7.98
CA ARG A 61 -4.99 14.86 6.59
C ARG A 61 -3.76 14.58 5.70
N PHE A 62 -2.55 14.80 6.23
CA PHE A 62 -1.32 14.49 5.52
C PHE A 62 -1.19 12.99 5.22
N ILE A 63 -1.46 12.13 6.21
CA ILE A 63 -1.44 10.68 6.01
C ILE A 63 -2.45 10.27 4.93
N GLY A 64 -3.67 10.79 5.01
CA GLY A 64 -4.70 10.52 4.01
C GLY A 64 -4.29 10.93 2.60
N THR A 65 -3.66 12.08 2.46
CA THR A 65 -3.12 12.55 1.17
C THR A 65 -2.07 11.58 0.63
N MET A 66 -1.14 11.15 1.47
CA MET A 66 -0.09 10.20 1.07
C MET A 66 -0.68 8.85 0.68
N GLU A 67 -1.71 8.39 1.38
CA GLU A 67 -2.39 7.14 1.05
C GLU A 67 -3.09 7.18 -0.31
N VAL A 68 -3.79 8.27 -0.63
CA VAL A 68 -4.44 8.43 -1.93
C VAL A 68 -3.40 8.54 -3.05
N LEU A 69 -2.37 9.36 -2.86
CA LEU A 69 -1.29 9.50 -3.85
C LEU A 69 -0.55 8.16 -4.04
N GLY A 70 -0.32 7.42 -2.97
CA GLY A 70 0.30 6.10 -3.04
C GLY A 70 -0.56 5.10 -3.80
N ALA A 71 -1.87 5.10 -3.58
CA ALA A 71 -2.81 4.25 -4.32
C ALA A 71 -2.77 4.55 -5.81
N LEU A 72 -2.76 5.83 -6.20
CA LEU A 72 -2.58 6.23 -7.58
C LEU A 72 -1.22 5.79 -8.13
N GLY A 73 -0.17 5.92 -7.34
CA GLY A 73 1.18 5.48 -7.71
C GLY A 73 1.32 3.97 -7.87
N LEU A 74 0.48 3.17 -7.21
CA LEU A 74 0.44 1.73 -7.41
C LEU A 74 -0.20 1.35 -8.76
N LEU A 75 -1.22 2.07 -9.18
CA LEU A 75 -2.06 1.67 -10.31
C LEU A 75 -1.72 2.41 -11.61
N LEU A 76 -1.63 3.73 -11.59
CA LEU A 76 -1.49 4.50 -12.82
C LEU A 76 -0.19 4.20 -13.59
N PRO A 77 1.00 4.17 -12.96
CA PRO A 77 2.21 3.82 -13.69
C PRO A 77 2.17 2.40 -14.23
N ALA A 78 1.51 1.47 -13.51
CA ALA A 78 1.39 0.08 -13.93
C ALA A 78 0.45 -0.05 -15.15
N PHE A 79 -0.69 0.65 -15.16
CA PHE A 79 -1.63 0.63 -16.27
C PHE A 79 -1.10 1.34 -17.51
N THR A 80 -0.55 2.53 -17.32
CA THR A 80 -0.07 3.36 -18.43
C THR A 80 1.29 2.95 -18.96
N ARG A 81 2.08 2.27 -18.13
CA ARG A 81 3.49 1.95 -18.35
C ARG A 81 4.37 3.19 -18.55
N ILE A 82 3.86 4.34 -18.11
CA ILE A 82 4.62 5.60 -18.05
C ILE A 82 5.21 5.67 -16.64
N LEU A 83 6.54 5.84 -16.55
CA LEU A 83 7.28 5.85 -15.30
C LEU A 83 6.96 4.61 -14.43
N PRO A 84 7.08 3.40 -14.95
CA PRO A 84 6.62 2.18 -14.26
C PRO A 84 7.34 1.92 -12.92
N ARG A 85 8.50 2.52 -12.70
CA ARG A 85 9.24 2.44 -11.44
C ARG A 85 8.52 3.12 -10.28
N GLN A 86 7.54 3.98 -10.55
CA GLN A 86 6.72 4.60 -9.51
C GLN A 86 5.87 3.57 -8.76
N THR A 87 5.47 2.47 -9.41
CA THR A 87 4.71 1.41 -8.74
C THR A 87 5.48 0.79 -7.56
N PRO A 88 6.69 0.24 -7.73
CA PRO A 88 7.44 -0.25 -6.58
C PRO A 88 7.85 0.85 -5.59
N LEU A 89 8.05 2.08 -6.04
CA LEU A 89 8.33 3.20 -5.14
C LEU A 89 7.12 3.55 -4.27
N ALA A 90 5.91 3.53 -4.84
CA ALA A 90 4.68 3.71 -4.06
C ALA A 90 4.51 2.59 -3.02
N ALA A 91 4.77 1.34 -3.41
CA ALA A 91 4.74 0.21 -2.49
C ALA A 91 5.79 0.33 -1.38
N LEU A 92 6.98 0.84 -1.70
CA LEU A 92 8.00 1.12 -0.70
C LEU A 92 7.52 2.19 0.28
N GLY A 93 6.88 3.25 -0.21
CA GLY A 93 6.27 4.28 0.63
C GLY A 93 5.22 3.70 1.59
N PHE A 94 4.36 2.80 1.10
CA PHE A 94 3.40 2.11 1.96
C PHE A 94 4.09 1.18 2.98
N SER A 95 5.18 0.54 2.63
CA SER A 95 5.97 -0.27 3.56
C SER A 95 6.51 0.57 4.70
N VAL A 96 7.06 1.75 4.40
CA VAL A 96 7.52 2.71 5.41
C VAL A 96 6.35 3.19 6.26
N LEU A 97 5.23 3.54 5.63
CA LEU A 97 4.03 3.98 6.34
C LEU A 97 3.55 2.91 7.34
N GLN A 98 3.56 1.63 6.96
CA GLN A 98 3.14 0.54 7.84
C GLN A 98 4.10 0.31 9.00
N VAL A 99 5.40 0.43 8.78
CA VAL A 99 6.38 0.34 9.87
C VAL A 99 6.13 1.47 10.88
N LEU A 100 5.91 2.69 10.41
CA LEU A 100 5.60 3.83 11.27
C LEU A 100 4.26 3.64 11.98
N ALA A 101 3.25 3.10 11.30
CA ALA A 101 1.94 2.82 11.90
C ALA A 101 2.03 1.76 13.00
N ILE A 102 2.77 0.69 12.77
CA ILE A 102 3.02 -0.35 13.78
C ILE A 102 3.68 0.27 15.00
N GLY A 103 4.70 1.10 14.81
CA GLY A 103 5.38 1.81 15.89
C GLY A 103 4.44 2.73 16.67
N LEU A 104 3.61 3.50 15.98
CA LEU A 104 2.63 4.38 16.60
C LEU A 104 1.62 3.59 17.45
N HIS A 105 1.05 2.54 16.89
CA HIS A 105 0.07 1.71 17.60
C HIS A 105 0.70 0.98 18.79
N ALA A 106 1.96 0.56 18.67
CA ALA A 106 2.70 -0.04 19.79
C ALA A 106 2.87 0.96 20.95
N MET A 107 3.22 2.21 20.63
CA MET A 107 3.36 3.28 21.62
C MET A 107 2.03 3.62 22.29
N ARG A 108 0.90 3.41 21.61
CA ARG A 108 -0.44 3.69 22.12
C ARG A 108 -1.07 2.49 22.84
N GLY A 109 -0.40 1.34 22.87
CA GLY A 109 -0.94 0.12 23.46
C GLY A 109 -2.05 -0.54 22.65
N GLU A 110 -2.14 -0.25 21.35
CA GLU A 110 -3.18 -0.72 20.43
C GLU A 110 -2.73 -1.91 19.56
N THR A 111 -1.55 -2.48 19.83
CA THR A 111 -0.91 -3.50 18.99
C THR A 111 -1.80 -4.72 18.75
N GLY A 112 -2.49 -5.21 19.78
CA GLY A 112 -3.34 -6.41 19.65
C GLY A 112 -4.49 -6.25 18.65
N GLN A 113 -5.02 -5.02 18.49
CA GLN A 113 -6.14 -4.72 17.61
C GLN A 113 -5.70 -4.42 16.19
N THR A 114 -4.52 -3.85 16.00
CA THR A 114 -4.08 -3.29 14.73
C THR A 114 -3.00 -4.11 14.04
N LEU A 115 -2.23 -4.89 14.79
CA LEU A 115 -1.07 -5.62 14.25
C LEU A 115 -1.43 -6.59 13.11
N PRO A 116 -2.51 -7.40 13.19
CA PRO A 116 -2.83 -8.33 12.11
C PRO A 116 -3.01 -7.64 10.76
N ILE A 117 -3.82 -6.58 10.70
CA ILE A 117 -4.04 -5.84 9.44
C ILE A 117 -2.78 -5.12 8.98
N ASN A 118 -2.03 -4.52 9.90
CA ASN A 118 -0.80 -3.83 9.56
C ASN A 118 0.26 -4.78 9.00
N LEU A 119 0.37 -5.99 9.55
CA LEU A 119 1.29 -7.00 9.02
C LEU A 119 0.88 -7.48 7.62
N VAL A 120 -0.42 -7.67 7.37
CA VAL A 120 -0.92 -8.03 6.04
C VAL A 120 -0.59 -6.94 5.03
N LEU A 121 -0.87 -5.68 5.36
CA LEU A 121 -0.59 -4.55 4.48
C LEU A 121 0.91 -4.39 4.23
N LEU A 122 1.74 -4.57 5.26
CA LEU A 122 3.19 -4.53 5.12
C LEU A 122 3.70 -5.66 4.22
N ALA A 123 3.21 -6.88 4.43
CA ALA A 123 3.61 -8.03 3.64
C ALA A 123 3.23 -7.86 2.16
N LEU A 124 2.01 -7.38 1.87
CA LEU A 124 1.58 -7.10 0.50
C LEU A 124 2.41 -5.99 -0.14
N SER A 125 2.73 -4.94 0.61
CA SER A 125 3.54 -3.83 0.12
C SER A 125 4.96 -4.29 -0.22
N LEU A 126 5.59 -5.06 0.65
CA LEU A 126 6.93 -5.62 0.40
C LEU A 126 6.92 -6.63 -0.75
N PHE A 127 5.85 -7.41 -0.89
CA PHE A 127 5.67 -8.32 -2.02
C PHE A 127 5.65 -7.55 -3.35
N VAL A 128 4.94 -6.43 -3.42
CA VAL A 128 4.91 -5.58 -4.62
C VAL A 128 6.28 -4.96 -4.89
N VAL A 129 6.97 -4.45 -3.86
CA VAL A 129 8.32 -3.91 -4.02
C VAL A 129 9.23 -4.97 -4.66
N TRP A 130 9.31 -6.12 -4.03
CA TRP A 130 10.19 -7.19 -4.48
C TRP A 130 9.79 -7.73 -5.85
N GLY A 131 8.52 -8.00 -6.05
CA GLY A 131 8.03 -8.60 -7.29
C GLY A 131 8.18 -7.67 -8.49
N ARG A 132 7.87 -6.40 -8.32
CA ARG A 132 7.98 -5.40 -9.41
C ARG A 132 9.42 -4.96 -9.68
N MET A 133 10.32 -5.14 -8.74
CA MET A 133 11.73 -4.84 -8.96
C MET A 133 12.51 -6.02 -9.53
N SER A 134 12.11 -7.27 -9.24
CA SER A 134 12.94 -8.44 -9.56
C SER A 134 12.24 -9.52 -10.39
N LYS A 135 10.95 -9.83 -10.13
CA LYS A 135 10.29 -11.00 -10.72
C LYS A 135 9.46 -10.66 -11.96
N ALA A 136 8.72 -9.58 -11.92
CA ALA A 136 7.86 -9.14 -13.03
C ALA A 136 7.86 -7.63 -13.12
N PRO A 137 9.01 -7.00 -13.47
CA PRO A 137 9.06 -5.57 -13.70
C PRO A 137 8.10 -5.16 -14.81
N ILE A 138 7.52 -3.96 -14.67
CA ILE A 138 6.64 -3.40 -15.70
C ILE A 138 7.53 -2.78 -16.77
N ALA A 139 7.37 -3.24 -18.02
CA ALA A 139 8.11 -2.69 -19.14
C ALA A 139 7.61 -1.27 -19.46
N PRO A 140 8.51 -0.29 -19.65
CA PRO A 140 8.11 1.05 -20.09
C PRO A 140 7.41 1.02 -21.42
N ARG A 141 6.51 1.98 -21.62
CA ARG A 141 5.84 2.22 -22.90
C ARG A 141 6.76 2.94 -23.88
#